data_bb622021ff386d0f0b3f1805fc059f49
#
_entry.id   bb622021ff386d0f0b3f1805fc059f49
#
_cell.length_a   1.000
_cell.length_b   1.000
_cell.length_c   1.000
_cell.angle_alpha   90.00
_cell.angle_beta   90.00
_cell.angle_gamma   90.00
#
_symmetry.space_group_name_H-M   'P 1'
#
loop_
_entity.id
_entity.type
_entity.pdbx_description
1 polymer ?
#
loop_
_entity_poly.entity_id
_entity_poly.type
_entity_poly.pdbx_seq_one_letter_code
_entity_poly.pdbx_strand_id
1 'polypeptide(L)'
;MISVDRLIKDAMKINEEVEIKHENYFVERYGDNIEIKGIDAERMMEIINKYGQNDMTLYLHLCYEGIVEPNLKDKDLWKQYGVSMSNPYEIVKKVFKPFEYSAIAQRIDQLSAGEIPTKAEVQEKAKN
;
A
#
# COMPACT_ATOMS: atom_id res chain seq x y z
N MET A 1 -25.38 24.93 0.24
CA MET A 1 -24.70 24.84 -1.07
C MET A 1 -23.19 24.98 -0.84
N ILE A 2 -22.40 24.11 -1.45
CA ILE A 2 -20.93 24.18 -1.31
C ILE A 2 -20.44 25.43 -2.05
N SER A 3 -19.62 26.24 -1.38
CA SER A 3 -19.06 27.45 -1.96
C SER A 3 -17.66 27.22 -2.50
N VAL A 4 -17.21 28.09 -3.42
CA VAL A 4 -15.83 28.07 -3.93
C VAL A 4 -14.83 28.28 -2.78
N ASP A 5 -15.14 29.20 -1.85
CA ASP A 5 -14.29 29.45 -0.68
C ASP A 5 -14.10 28.20 0.18
N ARG A 6 -15.17 27.41 0.36
CA ARG A 6 -15.11 26.14 1.07
C ARG A 6 -14.19 25.16 0.38
N LEU A 7 -14.30 25.05 -0.96
CA LEU A 7 -13.46 24.14 -1.74
C LEU A 7 -11.98 24.56 -1.69
N ILE A 8 -11.69 25.85 -1.71
CA ILE A 8 -10.32 26.36 -1.57
C ILE A 8 -9.74 25.99 -0.20
N LYS A 9 -10.51 26.17 0.87
CA LYS A 9 -10.08 25.80 2.23
C LYS A 9 -9.83 24.31 2.35
N ASP A 10 -10.70 23.50 1.78
CA ASP A 10 -10.56 22.05 1.81
C ASP A 10 -9.35 21.60 0.98
N ALA A 11 -9.05 22.25 -0.13
CA ALA A 11 -7.85 21.99 -0.94
C ALA A 11 -6.58 22.26 -0.16
N MET A 12 -6.53 23.35 0.61
CA MET A 12 -5.38 23.65 1.48
C MET A 12 -5.19 22.58 2.55
N LYS A 13 -6.28 22.11 3.17
CA LYS A 13 -6.24 21.00 4.13
C LYS A 13 -5.76 19.70 3.50
N ILE A 14 -6.28 19.36 2.32
CA ILE A 14 -5.90 18.18 1.58
C ILE A 14 -4.40 18.21 1.29
N ASN A 15 -3.85 19.35 0.87
CA ASN A 15 -2.42 19.50 0.60
C ASN A 15 -1.56 19.34 1.87
N GLU A 16 -2.08 19.72 3.03
CA GLU A 16 -1.41 19.54 4.32
C GLU A 16 -1.51 18.08 4.80
N GLU A 17 -2.59 17.37 4.45
CA GLU A 17 -2.87 16.00 4.89
C GLU A 17 -2.31 14.93 3.95
N VAL A 18 -1.78 15.29 2.77
CA VAL A 18 -1.22 14.34 1.80
C VAL A 18 0.19 13.86 2.23
N GLU A 19 0.35 13.47 3.47
CA GLU A 19 1.49 12.64 3.85
C GLU A 19 1.10 11.18 3.62
N ILE A 20 1.94 10.48 2.82
CA ILE A 20 1.80 9.04 2.64
C ILE A 20 2.00 8.38 4.00
N LYS A 21 0.98 7.66 4.47
CA LYS A 21 1.05 6.98 5.76
C LYS A 21 1.97 5.78 5.70
N HIS A 22 2.85 5.69 6.69
CA HIS A 22 3.73 4.53 6.93
C HIS A 22 3.20 3.74 8.12
N GLU A 23 3.40 2.44 8.09
CA GLU A 23 2.99 1.55 9.18
C GLU A 23 3.96 0.38 9.29
N ASN A 24 4.20 -0.06 10.52
CA ASN A 24 4.88 -1.34 10.75
C ASN A 24 3.84 -2.45 10.68
N TYR A 25 4.14 -3.48 9.90
CA TYR A 25 3.26 -4.63 9.70
C TYR A 25 3.98 -5.90 10.16
N PHE A 26 3.38 -6.61 11.11
CA PHE A 26 3.97 -7.83 11.67
C PHE A 26 3.72 -9.03 10.74
N VAL A 27 4.79 -9.74 10.40
CA VAL A 27 4.72 -10.97 9.58
C VAL A 27 5.00 -12.15 10.48
N GLU A 28 3.97 -12.91 10.84
CA GLU A 28 4.07 -14.00 11.82
C GLU A 28 5.14 -15.03 11.47
N ARG A 29 5.20 -15.45 10.22
CA ARG A 29 6.15 -16.47 9.78
C ARG A 29 7.60 -16.08 10.00
N TYR A 30 7.91 -14.79 9.87
CA TYR A 30 9.24 -14.25 10.14
C TYR A 30 9.42 -13.82 11.60
N GLY A 31 8.33 -13.67 12.36
CA GLY A 31 8.39 -13.19 13.73
C GLY A 31 8.92 -11.77 13.87
N ASP A 32 8.73 -10.95 12.84
CA ASP A 32 9.28 -9.60 12.78
C ASP A 32 8.40 -8.69 11.90
N ASN A 33 8.67 -7.40 11.97
CA ASN A 33 7.93 -6.39 11.24
C ASN A 33 8.58 -6.07 9.89
N ILE A 34 7.74 -5.68 8.95
CA ILE A 34 8.14 -4.93 7.76
C ILE A 34 7.58 -3.52 7.89
N GLU A 35 8.16 -2.57 7.16
CA GLU A 35 7.58 -1.23 7.05
C GLU A 35 6.85 -1.13 5.71
N ILE A 36 5.59 -0.73 5.76
CA ILE A 36 4.76 -0.51 4.58
C ILE A 36 4.30 0.94 4.53
N LYS A 37 3.92 1.40 3.33
CA LYS A 37 3.36 2.73 3.11
C LYS A 37 2.22 2.66 2.12
N GLY A 38 1.35 3.65 2.16
CA GLY A 38 0.36 3.86 1.11
C GLY A 38 1.03 4.24 -0.21
N ILE A 39 0.30 4.09 -1.29
CA ILE A 39 0.72 4.48 -2.64
C ILE A 39 -0.09 5.71 -3.02
N ASP A 40 0.54 6.73 -3.63
CA ASP A 40 -0.20 7.91 -4.04
C ASP A 40 -1.26 7.57 -5.10
N ALA A 41 -2.32 8.38 -5.16
CA ALA A 41 -3.50 8.10 -5.98
C ALA A 41 -3.16 7.93 -7.47
N GLU A 42 -2.27 8.74 -7.99
CA GLU A 42 -1.88 8.72 -9.40
C GLU A 42 -1.14 7.43 -9.73
N ARG A 43 -0.17 7.04 -8.89
CA ARG A 43 0.56 5.77 -9.05
C ARG A 43 -0.36 4.56 -8.87
N MET A 44 -1.28 4.63 -7.90
CA MET A 44 -2.27 3.58 -7.67
C MET A 44 -3.12 3.34 -8.92
N MET A 45 -3.59 4.40 -9.59
CA MET A 45 -4.36 4.29 -10.82
C MET A 45 -3.55 3.66 -11.95
N GLU A 46 -2.27 4.01 -12.08
CA GLU A 46 -1.39 3.38 -13.07
C GLU A 46 -1.27 1.87 -12.85
N ILE A 47 -1.08 1.47 -11.60
CA ILE A 47 -0.95 0.05 -11.23
C ILE A 47 -2.27 -0.69 -11.51
N ILE A 48 -3.40 -0.13 -11.11
CA ILE A 48 -4.71 -0.75 -11.33
C ILE A 48 -5.01 -0.87 -12.82
N ASN A 49 -4.75 0.17 -13.60
CA ASN A 49 -4.99 0.14 -15.04
C ASN A 49 -4.16 -0.92 -15.75
N LYS A 50 -2.93 -1.13 -15.30
CA LYS A 50 -2.01 -2.07 -15.93
C LYS A 50 -2.18 -3.51 -15.45
N TYR A 51 -2.47 -3.71 -14.16
CA TYR A 51 -2.44 -5.03 -13.51
C TYR A 51 -3.75 -5.42 -12.83
N GLY A 52 -4.75 -4.54 -12.81
CA GLY A 52 -5.97 -4.73 -12.03
C GLY A 52 -6.90 -5.86 -12.50
N GLN A 53 -6.62 -6.48 -13.65
CA GLN A 53 -7.43 -7.57 -14.20
C GLN A 53 -7.20 -8.90 -13.47
N ASN A 54 -6.11 -9.03 -12.76
CA ASN A 54 -5.78 -10.21 -11.97
C ASN A 54 -5.37 -9.77 -10.57
N ASP A 55 -6.15 -10.17 -9.57
CA ASP A 55 -5.95 -9.74 -8.17
C ASP A 55 -4.57 -10.11 -7.64
N MET A 56 -4.09 -11.31 -7.92
CA MET A 56 -2.79 -11.75 -7.42
C MET A 56 -1.64 -10.97 -8.03
N THR A 57 -1.71 -10.65 -9.32
CA THR A 57 -0.73 -9.80 -9.99
C THR A 57 -0.77 -8.38 -9.42
N LEU A 58 -1.97 -7.83 -9.22
CA LEU A 58 -2.16 -6.53 -8.59
C LEU A 58 -1.50 -6.49 -7.21
N TYR A 59 -1.75 -7.49 -6.38
CA TYR A 59 -1.18 -7.57 -5.03
C TYR A 59 0.34 -7.61 -5.04
N LEU A 60 0.95 -8.31 -5.98
CA LEU A 60 2.42 -8.33 -6.13
C LEU A 60 2.96 -6.93 -6.38
N HIS A 61 2.31 -6.18 -7.26
CA HIS A 61 2.74 -4.81 -7.58
C HIS A 61 2.49 -3.84 -6.44
N LEU A 62 1.38 -3.98 -5.70
CA LEU A 62 1.11 -3.17 -4.52
C LEU A 62 2.18 -3.42 -3.43
N CYS A 63 2.54 -4.66 -3.20
CA CYS A 63 3.60 -5.00 -2.24
C CYS A 63 4.97 -4.46 -2.70
N TYR A 64 5.30 -4.63 -3.97
CA TYR A 64 6.57 -4.17 -4.52
C TYR A 64 6.73 -2.65 -4.36
N GLU A 65 5.65 -1.89 -4.58
CA GLU A 65 5.66 -0.43 -4.43
C GLU A 65 5.52 0.01 -2.97
N GLY A 66 4.74 -0.71 -2.16
CA GLY A 66 4.36 -0.27 -0.83
C GLY A 66 5.23 -0.78 0.31
N ILE A 67 6.06 -1.79 0.09
CA ILE A 67 6.99 -2.26 1.14
C ILE A 67 8.25 -1.40 1.09
N VAL A 68 8.53 -0.69 2.19
CA VAL A 68 9.68 0.21 2.34
C VAL A 68 10.89 -0.54 2.87
N GLU A 69 10.69 -1.31 3.95
CA GLU A 69 11.69 -2.17 4.57
C GLU A 69 11.12 -3.57 4.75
N PRO A 70 11.81 -4.62 4.31
CA PRO A 70 13.13 -4.61 3.66
C PRO A 70 13.06 -3.99 2.25
N ASN A 71 14.21 -3.53 1.76
CA ASN A 71 14.29 -2.96 0.39
C ASN A 71 14.23 -4.06 -0.66
N LEU A 72 13.03 -4.33 -1.16
CA LEU A 72 12.79 -5.35 -2.19
C LEU A 72 13.33 -4.94 -3.57
N LYS A 73 13.81 -3.72 -3.72
CA LYS A 73 14.42 -3.21 -4.96
C LYS A 73 15.93 -3.41 -4.98
N ASP A 74 16.48 -4.06 -3.96
CA ASP A 74 17.90 -4.39 -3.86
C ASP A 74 18.27 -5.46 -4.90
N LYS A 75 19.21 -5.15 -5.78
CA LYS A 75 19.64 -6.03 -6.87
C LYS A 75 20.37 -7.27 -6.37
N ASP A 76 21.08 -7.18 -5.26
CA ASP A 76 21.74 -8.33 -4.66
C ASP A 76 20.72 -9.33 -4.14
N LEU A 77 19.62 -8.83 -3.58
CA LEU A 77 18.49 -9.66 -3.15
C LEU A 77 17.89 -10.40 -4.34
N TRP A 78 17.64 -9.73 -5.47
CA TRP A 78 17.12 -10.36 -6.68
C TRP A 78 18.05 -11.47 -7.17
N LYS A 79 19.35 -11.22 -7.15
CA LYS A 79 20.36 -12.18 -7.58
C LYS A 79 20.32 -13.46 -6.73
N GLN A 80 20.20 -13.31 -5.40
CA GLN A 80 20.15 -14.45 -4.47
C GLN A 80 18.88 -15.29 -4.66
N TYR A 81 17.76 -14.65 -5.01
CA TYR A 81 16.49 -15.35 -5.23
C TYR A 81 16.22 -15.72 -6.68
N GLY A 82 17.16 -15.43 -7.60
CA GLY A 82 17.00 -15.77 -9.02
C GLY A 82 15.92 -14.98 -9.72
N VAL A 83 15.70 -13.73 -9.30
CA VAL A 83 14.69 -12.86 -9.89
C VAL A 83 15.27 -12.11 -11.08
N SER A 84 14.53 -12.11 -12.21
CA SER A 84 14.91 -11.41 -13.42
C SER A 84 14.75 -9.90 -13.26
N MET A 85 15.69 -9.14 -13.80
CA MET A 85 15.61 -7.68 -13.84
C MET A 85 14.43 -7.17 -14.70
N SER A 86 13.89 -8.03 -15.57
CA SER A 86 12.72 -7.69 -16.40
C SER A 86 11.42 -7.73 -15.60
N ASN A 87 11.37 -8.53 -14.52
CA ASN A 87 10.19 -8.71 -13.70
C ASN A 87 10.55 -8.65 -12.22
N PRO A 88 11.04 -7.49 -11.72
CA PRO A 88 11.57 -7.39 -10.35
C PRO A 88 10.49 -7.60 -9.27
N TYR A 89 9.22 -7.36 -9.56
CA TYR A 89 8.11 -7.60 -8.65
C TYR A 89 7.97 -9.07 -8.24
N GLU A 90 8.57 -10.00 -8.99
CA GLU A 90 8.61 -11.42 -8.65
C GLU A 90 9.31 -11.69 -7.32
N ILE A 91 10.14 -10.74 -6.83
CA ILE A 91 10.78 -10.86 -5.51
C ILE A 91 9.74 -11.03 -4.40
N VAL A 92 8.57 -10.45 -4.54
CA VAL A 92 7.48 -10.55 -3.55
C VAL A 92 7.06 -12.00 -3.37
N LYS A 93 6.91 -12.76 -4.47
CA LYS A 93 6.57 -14.19 -4.42
C LYS A 93 7.65 -15.04 -3.77
N LYS A 94 8.90 -14.62 -3.89
CA LYS A 94 10.04 -15.35 -3.32
C LYS A 94 10.14 -15.16 -1.82
N VAL A 95 9.80 -13.98 -1.34
CA VAL A 95 9.92 -13.59 0.07
C VAL A 95 8.66 -13.93 0.87
N PHE A 96 7.48 -13.74 0.27
CA PHE A 96 6.19 -13.93 0.93
C PHE A 96 5.34 -14.99 0.24
N LYS A 97 4.53 -15.69 1.03
CA LYS A 97 3.54 -16.64 0.50
C LYS A 97 2.30 -15.88 0.02
N PRO A 98 1.48 -16.49 -0.87
CA PRO A 98 0.31 -15.81 -1.43
C PRO A 98 -0.63 -15.20 -0.40
N PHE A 99 -0.93 -15.90 0.70
CA PHE A 99 -1.79 -15.35 1.74
C PHE A 99 -1.13 -14.17 2.46
N GLU A 100 0.20 -14.17 2.57
CA GLU A 100 0.95 -13.09 3.21
C GLU A 100 0.94 -11.83 2.35
N TYR A 101 1.35 -11.93 1.08
CA TYR A 101 1.38 -10.72 0.24
C TYR A 101 -0.01 -10.21 -0.12
N SER A 102 -1.01 -11.08 -0.17
CA SER A 102 -2.39 -10.66 -0.35
C SER A 102 -2.86 -9.77 0.82
N ALA A 103 -2.60 -10.19 2.06
CA ALA A 103 -2.96 -9.42 3.25
C ALA A 103 -2.18 -8.10 3.33
N ILE A 104 -0.88 -8.14 3.04
CA ILE A 104 -0.02 -6.95 3.02
C ILE A 104 -0.53 -5.95 1.97
N ALA A 105 -0.85 -6.42 0.76
CA ALA A 105 -1.35 -5.58 -0.33
C ALA A 105 -2.66 -4.90 0.03
N GLN A 106 -3.57 -5.62 0.68
CA GLN A 106 -4.84 -5.06 1.13
C GLN A 106 -4.62 -3.97 2.18
N ARG A 107 -3.67 -4.15 3.07
CA ARG A 107 -3.33 -3.11 4.05
C ARG A 107 -2.71 -1.89 3.38
N ILE A 108 -1.82 -2.08 2.41
CA ILE A 108 -1.25 -0.99 1.61
C ILE A 108 -2.35 -0.21 0.90
N ASP A 109 -3.33 -0.91 0.33
CA ASP A 109 -4.49 -0.29 -0.32
C ASP A 109 -5.28 0.58 0.66
N GLN A 110 -5.55 0.09 1.87
CA GLN A 110 -6.23 0.84 2.91
C GLN A 110 -5.47 2.12 3.31
N LEU A 111 -4.14 2.02 3.47
CA LEU A 111 -3.29 3.16 3.76
C LEU A 111 -3.28 4.18 2.61
N SER A 112 -3.38 3.70 1.38
CA SER A 112 -3.41 4.54 0.17
C SER A 112 -4.69 5.34 0.06
N ALA A 113 -5.81 4.75 0.49
CA ALA A 113 -7.12 5.41 0.49
C ALA A 113 -7.32 6.35 1.70
N GLY A 114 -6.32 6.44 2.60
CA GLY A 114 -6.46 7.21 3.83
C GLY A 114 -7.44 6.57 4.80
N GLU A 115 -7.13 5.38 5.26
CA GLU A 115 -7.91 4.57 6.23
C GLU A 115 -9.43 4.78 6.23
N ILE A 116 -10.16 3.87 5.59
CA ILE A 116 -11.62 3.84 5.71
C ILE A 116 -11.96 3.38 7.13
N PRO A 117 -12.67 4.21 7.94
CA PRO A 117 -13.04 3.82 9.29
C PRO A 117 -13.85 2.53 9.29
N THR A 118 -13.60 1.65 10.25
CA THR A 118 -14.43 0.47 10.47
C THR A 118 -15.81 0.91 10.96
N LYS A 119 -16.80 0.02 10.86
CA LYS A 119 -18.14 0.28 11.40
C LYS A 119 -18.10 0.65 12.89
N ALA A 120 -17.23 0.00 13.66
CA ALA A 120 -17.07 0.27 15.09
C ALA A 120 -16.52 1.69 15.33
N GLU A 121 -15.53 2.11 14.55
CA GLU A 121 -14.96 3.46 14.65
C GLU A 121 -15.96 4.54 14.29
N VAL A 122 -16.75 4.32 13.24
CA VAL A 122 -17.81 5.24 12.82
C VAL A 122 -18.88 5.36 13.91
N GLN A 123 -19.31 4.24 14.49
CA GLN A 123 -20.28 4.23 15.57
C GLN A 123 -19.77 4.91 16.83
N GLU A 124 -18.49 4.72 17.17
CA GLU A 124 -17.86 5.36 18.31
C GLU A 124 -17.81 6.89 18.14
N LYS A 125 -17.45 7.37 16.96
CA LYS A 125 -17.46 8.79 16.63
C LYS A 125 -18.87 9.39 16.64
N ALA A 126 -19.88 8.61 16.22
CA ALA A 126 -21.27 9.04 16.23
C ALA A 126 -21.86 9.16 17.64
N LYS A 127 -21.31 8.46 18.64
CA LYS A 127 -21.72 8.50 20.04
C LYS A 127 -21.17 9.72 20.80
N ASN A 128 -20.15 10.35 20.26
CA ASN A 128 -19.51 11.52 20.83
C ASN A 128 -19.97 12.80 20.14
#